data_b9339d307f3a9faf3e44319daf7ca861
#
_entry.id   b9339d307f3a9faf3e44319daf7ca861
#
_cell.length_a   1.000
_cell.length_b   1.000
_cell.length_c   1.000
_cell.angle_alpha   90.00
_cell.angle_beta   90.00
_cell.angle_gamma   90.00
#
_symmetry.space_group_name_H-M   'P 1'
#
loop_
_entity.id
_entity.type
_entity.pdbx_description
1 polymer ?
#
loop_
_entity_poly.entity_id
_entity_poly.type
_entity_poly.pdbx_seq_one_letter_code
_entity_poly.pdbx_strand_id
1 'polypeptide(L)'
;HSDKDTTRVSFHAGDFGIVLTGNADIETMTDKFTKINEGLTQQLERDSMIDIPSFRPLLPDMDLKITAGKDNPIYNILQQYYITFDNLNIEANTSPEKGFFLDADLFNLMQDTTRIDTICLIVRQDSLGLLYDTKVIKTKYRKQQPFTASLLGKLRNTFVDAKLEYTDGQGKTGIRLGARVDKEKEGLRLHLFPEDPILAFRTFKLNTDNYILYRNIKDIAADV
;
A
#
# COMPACT_ATOMS: atom_id res chain seq x y z
N HIS A 1 1.58 3.72 29.33
CA HIS A 1 0.98 4.84 30.04
C HIS A 1 -0.12 5.45 29.16
N SER A 2 -1.29 5.64 29.71
CA SER A 2 -2.40 6.36 29.07
C SER A 2 -3.10 7.17 30.15
N ASP A 3 -3.40 8.42 29.87
CA ASP A 3 -4.25 9.29 30.67
C ASP A 3 -5.34 9.91 29.77
N LYS A 4 -6.15 10.85 30.32
CA LYS A 4 -7.27 11.42 29.57
C LYS A 4 -6.87 12.19 28.30
N ASP A 5 -5.65 12.65 28.23
CA ASP A 5 -5.18 13.57 27.19
C ASP A 5 -4.10 12.94 26.30
N THR A 6 -3.45 11.87 26.75
CA THR A 6 -2.33 11.28 26.01
C THR A 6 -2.25 9.76 26.19
N THR A 7 -1.80 9.10 25.15
CA THR A 7 -1.42 7.69 25.16
C THR A 7 0.03 7.54 24.73
N ARG A 8 0.81 6.80 25.51
CA ARG A 8 2.12 6.32 25.09
C ARG A 8 2.26 4.85 25.42
N VAL A 9 2.42 4.05 24.38
CA VAL A 9 2.71 2.61 24.49
C VAL A 9 4.08 2.36 23.88
N SER A 10 4.93 1.68 24.63
CA SER A 10 6.22 1.22 24.11
C SER A 10 6.43 -0.24 24.49
N PHE A 11 6.88 -1.02 23.53
CA PHE A 11 7.24 -2.41 23.71
C PHE A 11 8.60 -2.66 23.04
N HIS A 12 9.48 -3.39 23.72
CA HIS A 12 10.78 -3.77 23.20
C HIS A 12 11.08 -5.23 23.54
N ALA A 13 11.61 -5.96 22.56
CA ALA A 13 12.07 -7.34 22.73
C ALA A 13 13.30 -7.57 21.83
N GLY A 14 14.50 -7.42 22.40
CA GLY A 14 15.73 -7.31 21.62
C GLY A 14 15.74 -6.01 20.82
N ASP A 15 16.03 -6.09 19.54
CA ASP A 15 15.97 -4.95 18.59
C ASP A 15 14.58 -4.75 17.93
N PHE A 16 13.59 -5.57 18.29
CA PHE A 16 12.19 -5.29 17.95
C PHE A 16 11.64 -4.22 18.88
N GLY A 17 11.11 -3.16 18.31
CA GLY A 17 10.49 -2.06 19.04
C GLY A 17 9.16 -1.62 18.42
N ILE A 18 8.18 -1.33 19.27
CA ILE A 18 6.94 -0.63 18.92
C ILE A 18 6.83 0.57 19.83
N VAL A 19 6.63 1.75 19.26
CA VAL A 19 6.32 2.97 19.97
C VAL A 19 5.08 3.59 19.35
N LEU A 20 4.03 3.75 20.15
CA LEU A 20 2.80 4.44 19.81
C LEU A 20 2.66 5.65 20.72
N THR A 21 2.44 6.82 20.13
CA THR A 21 2.08 8.04 20.87
C THR A 21 0.81 8.64 20.27
N GLY A 22 -0.03 9.23 21.10
CA GLY A 22 -1.27 9.86 20.65
C GLY A 22 -1.76 10.91 21.64
N ASN A 23 -2.52 11.88 21.13
CA ASN A 23 -3.08 13.02 21.87
C ASN A 23 -4.52 12.72 22.35
N ALA A 24 -4.79 11.49 22.73
CA ALA A 24 -6.04 11.04 23.35
C ALA A 24 -5.79 9.77 24.16
N ASP A 25 -6.71 9.39 25.04
CA ASP A 25 -6.67 8.10 25.69
C ASP A 25 -6.92 6.94 24.71
N ILE A 26 -6.58 5.73 25.11
CA ILE A 26 -6.65 4.54 24.25
C ILE A 26 -8.09 4.18 23.86
N GLU A 27 -9.07 4.46 24.73
CA GLU A 27 -10.50 4.21 24.47
C GLU A 27 -10.98 5.13 23.35
N THR A 28 -10.73 6.42 23.46
CA THR A 28 -11.05 7.42 22.42
C THR A 28 -10.39 7.08 21.08
N MET A 29 -9.13 6.64 21.08
CA MET A 29 -8.46 6.24 19.83
C MET A 29 -9.10 4.99 19.22
N THR A 30 -9.42 4.00 20.06
CA THR A 30 -10.09 2.76 19.59
C THR A 30 -11.46 3.05 19.02
N ASP A 31 -12.24 3.90 19.65
CA ASP A 31 -13.56 4.33 19.15
C ASP A 31 -13.48 5.02 17.78
N LYS A 32 -12.47 5.88 17.60
CA LYS A 32 -12.24 6.53 16.30
C LYS A 32 -11.92 5.51 15.20
N PHE A 33 -11.03 4.55 15.47
CA PHE A 33 -10.72 3.50 14.51
C PHE A 33 -11.92 2.58 14.22
N THR A 34 -12.71 2.26 15.22
CA THR A 34 -13.95 1.49 15.04
C THR A 34 -14.91 2.21 14.10
N LYS A 35 -15.16 3.50 14.32
CA LYS A 35 -16.00 4.32 13.44
C LYS A 35 -15.47 4.41 12.01
N ILE A 36 -14.15 4.53 11.83
CA ILE A 36 -13.52 4.51 10.52
C ILE A 36 -13.77 3.16 9.84
N ASN A 37 -13.52 2.05 10.53
CA ASN A 37 -13.69 0.70 9.97
C ASN A 37 -15.15 0.42 9.59
N GLU A 38 -16.10 0.76 10.44
CA GLU A 38 -17.54 0.64 10.15
C GLU A 38 -17.94 1.50 8.94
N GLY A 39 -17.49 2.75 8.90
CA GLY A 39 -17.76 3.65 7.79
C GLY A 39 -17.16 3.17 6.46
N LEU A 40 -15.93 2.63 6.47
CA LEU A 40 -15.30 2.01 5.30
C LEU A 40 -16.12 0.83 4.79
N THR A 41 -16.53 -0.07 5.68
CA THR A 41 -17.36 -1.25 5.35
C THR A 41 -18.69 -0.81 4.72
N GLN A 42 -19.39 0.13 5.34
CA GLN A 42 -20.67 0.66 4.83
C GLN A 42 -20.51 1.33 3.46
N GLN A 43 -19.45 2.11 3.24
CA GLN A 43 -19.21 2.73 1.94
C GLN A 43 -18.91 1.70 0.85
N LEU A 44 -18.09 0.68 1.14
CA LEU A 44 -17.81 -0.39 0.19
C LEU A 44 -19.06 -1.17 -0.23
N GLU A 45 -19.92 -1.50 0.74
CA GLU A 45 -21.17 -2.23 0.47
C GLU A 45 -22.15 -1.40 -0.36
N ARG A 46 -22.25 -0.09 -0.07
CA ARG A 46 -23.22 0.79 -0.74
C ARG A 46 -22.73 1.32 -2.07
N ASP A 47 -21.48 1.77 -2.13
CA ASP A 47 -20.98 2.64 -3.20
C ASP A 47 -19.91 2.01 -4.08
N SER A 48 -19.38 0.85 -3.70
CA SER A 48 -18.25 0.17 -4.37
C SER A 48 -16.96 1.04 -4.48
N MET A 49 -16.97 2.23 -3.90
CA MET A 49 -15.84 3.16 -3.82
C MET A 49 -15.81 3.83 -2.45
N ILE A 50 -14.63 4.22 -2.01
CA ILE A 50 -14.40 4.80 -0.69
C ILE A 50 -14.13 6.30 -0.83
N ASP A 51 -14.88 7.12 -0.10
CA ASP A 51 -14.61 8.54 0.09
C ASP A 51 -13.63 8.74 1.26
N ILE A 52 -12.35 8.52 1.00
CA ILE A 52 -11.27 8.64 1.99
C ILE A 52 -11.26 10.01 2.70
N PRO A 53 -11.43 11.15 2.01
CA PRO A 53 -11.50 12.45 2.66
C PRO A 53 -12.55 12.55 3.77
N SER A 54 -13.68 11.86 3.65
CA SER A 54 -14.76 11.88 4.65
C SER A 54 -14.35 11.30 6.02
N PHE A 55 -13.33 10.43 6.05
CA PHE A 55 -12.81 9.85 7.29
C PHE A 55 -11.74 10.70 7.97
N ARG A 56 -11.19 11.69 7.28
CA ARG A 56 -10.10 12.51 7.80
C ARG A 56 -10.41 13.18 9.15
N PRO A 57 -11.61 13.76 9.38
CA PRO A 57 -11.97 14.33 10.69
C PRO A 57 -12.02 13.29 11.83
N LEU A 58 -12.19 12.02 11.50
CA LEU A 58 -12.25 10.93 12.47
C LEU A 58 -10.88 10.38 12.85
N LEU A 59 -9.82 10.74 12.11
CA LEU A 59 -8.47 10.24 12.41
C LEU A 59 -8.04 10.68 13.81
N PRO A 60 -7.48 9.78 14.64
CA PRO A 60 -6.79 10.19 15.86
C PRO A 60 -5.51 10.96 15.51
N ASP A 61 -5.05 11.82 16.40
CA ASP A 61 -3.72 12.40 16.32
C ASP A 61 -2.74 11.42 16.96
N MET A 62 -1.97 10.70 16.12
CA MET A 62 -1.20 9.55 16.56
C MET A 62 0.05 9.36 15.69
N ASP A 63 1.14 8.94 16.33
CA ASP A 63 2.36 8.48 15.70
C ASP A 63 2.65 7.03 16.12
N LEU A 64 2.97 6.18 15.16
CA LEU A 64 3.37 4.79 15.32
C LEU A 64 4.75 4.58 14.68
N LYS A 65 5.67 4.00 15.44
CA LYS A 65 6.96 3.54 14.94
C LYS A 65 7.17 2.08 15.29
N ILE A 66 7.50 1.25 14.29
CA ILE A 66 7.88 -0.14 14.45
C ILE A 66 9.26 -0.33 13.83
N THR A 67 10.16 -0.94 14.58
CA THR A 67 11.50 -1.30 14.11
C THR A 67 11.79 -2.75 14.45
N ALA A 68 12.47 -3.45 13.56
CA ALA A 68 12.99 -4.79 13.83
C ALA A 68 14.29 -5.02 13.06
N GLY A 69 15.25 -5.64 13.72
CA GLY A 69 16.48 -6.15 13.11
C GLY A 69 16.53 -7.66 13.25
N LYS A 70 17.72 -8.18 13.62
CA LYS A 70 18.00 -9.63 13.67
C LYS A 70 18.00 -10.23 15.07
N ASP A 71 17.93 -9.43 16.10
CA ASP A 71 18.05 -9.87 17.50
C ASP A 71 16.71 -9.69 18.25
N ASN A 72 15.69 -10.46 17.82
CA ASN A 72 14.38 -10.43 18.44
C ASN A 72 13.61 -11.77 18.25
N PRO A 73 12.61 -12.04 19.10
CA PRO A 73 11.84 -13.28 19.03
C PRO A 73 11.08 -13.49 17.71
N ILE A 74 10.62 -12.41 17.07
CA ILE A 74 9.88 -12.49 15.79
C ILE A 74 10.82 -12.96 14.69
N TYR A 75 12.03 -12.38 14.62
CA TYR A 75 13.05 -12.81 13.68
C TYR A 75 13.41 -14.30 13.86
N ASN A 76 13.57 -14.74 15.12
CA ASN A 76 13.86 -16.14 15.42
C ASN A 76 12.76 -17.12 14.96
N ILE A 77 11.48 -16.70 15.06
CA ILE A 77 10.35 -17.48 14.53
C ILE A 77 10.42 -17.52 13.01
N LEU A 78 10.63 -16.39 12.34
CA LEU A 78 10.70 -16.31 10.88
C LEU A 78 11.85 -17.14 10.30
N GLN A 79 13.00 -17.21 11.01
CA GLN A 79 14.11 -18.07 10.61
C GLN A 79 13.74 -19.55 10.52
N GLN A 80 12.81 -20.05 11.34
CA GLN A 80 12.33 -21.44 11.26
C GLN A 80 11.61 -21.72 9.94
N TYR A 81 11.10 -20.68 9.28
CA TYR A 81 10.48 -20.75 7.96
C TYR A 81 11.43 -20.30 6.84
N TYR A 82 12.73 -20.23 7.12
CA TYR A 82 13.77 -19.76 6.19
C TYR A 82 13.54 -18.34 5.68
N ILE A 83 12.84 -17.52 6.48
CA ILE A 83 12.63 -16.09 6.20
C ILE A 83 13.58 -15.29 7.08
N THR A 84 14.39 -14.44 6.47
CA THR A 84 15.29 -13.51 7.18
C THR A 84 15.27 -12.14 6.53
N PHE A 85 15.65 -11.11 7.27
CA PHE A 85 15.79 -9.74 6.78
C PHE A 85 16.87 -9.00 7.59
N ASP A 86 17.33 -7.86 7.12
CA ASP A 86 18.30 -7.05 7.88
C ASP A 86 17.61 -6.06 8.80
N ASN A 87 16.66 -5.28 8.24
CA ASN A 87 15.92 -4.26 8.94
C ASN A 87 14.50 -4.15 8.42
N LEU A 88 13.57 -3.92 9.34
CA LEU A 88 12.21 -3.46 9.09
C LEU A 88 12.02 -2.12 9.83
N ASN A 89 11.59 -1.09 9.10
CA ASN A 89 11.18 0.19 9.65
C ASN A 89 9.77 0.52 9.15
N ILE A 90 8.86 0.84 10.06
CA ILE A 90 7.53 1.32 9.73
C ILE A 90 7.29 2.57 10.54
N GLU A 91 6.95 3.67 9.87
CA GLU A 91 6.51 4.92 10.47
C GLU A 91 5.12 5.25 9.92
N ALA A 92 4.15 5.41 10.82
CA ALA A 92 2.81 5.84 10.43
C ALA A 92 2.37 6.98 11.34
N ASN A 93 1.76 7.98 10.74
CA ASN A 93 1.13 9.05 11.51
C ASN A 93 -0.24 9.39 10.94
N THR A 94 -1.11 9.83 11.82
CA THR A 94 -2.45 10.26 11.49
C THR A 94 -2.81 11.53 12.24
N SER A 95 -3.57 12.41 11.60
CA SER A 95 -4.26 13.49 12.30
C SER A 95 -5.40 14.05 11.43
N PRO A 96 -6.41 14.71 12.03
CA PRO A 96 -7.46 15.38 11.26
C PRO A 96 -6.92 16.47 10.31
N GLU A 97 -5.82 17.12 10.69
CA GLU A 97 -5.22 18.21 9.90
C GLU A 97 -4.33 17.69 8.77
N LYS A 98 -3.50 16.68 9.04
CA LYS A 98 -2.50 16.18 8.07
C LYS A 98 -3.01 15.00 7.26
N GLY A 99 -4.02 14.26 7.79
CA GLY A 99 -4.50 13.02 7.21
C GLY A 99 -3.65 11.83 7.65
N PHE A 100 -3.57 10.80 6.81
CA PHE A 100 -2.83 9.56 7.01
C PHE A 100 -1.51 9.58 6.24
N PHE A 101 -0.44 9.15 6.90
CA PHE A 101 0.86 8.87 6.29
C PHE A 101 1.39 7.54 6.79
N LEU A 102 1.97 6.75 5.90
CA LEU A 102 2.71 5.51 6.18
C LEU A 102 3.97 5.48 5.32
N ASP A 103 5.09 5.18 5.95
CA ASP A 103 6.36 4.85 5.32
C ASP A 103 6.85 3.53 5.90
N ALA A 104 7.09 2.54 5.04
CA ALA A 104 7.52 1.21 5.45
C ALA A 104 8.64 0.70 4.55
N ASP A 105 9.78 0.39 5.17
CA ASP A 105 10.97 -0.13 4.51
C ASP A 105 11.36 -1.48 5.08
N LEU A 106 11.60 -2.43 4.19
CA LEU A 106 12.16 -3.74 4.51
C LEU A 106 13.43 -4.00 3.68
N PHE A 107 14.52 -4.30 4.37
CA PHE A 107 15.82 -4.48 3.75
C PHE A 107 16.33 -5.92 3.81
N ASN A 108 16.89 -6.37 2.69
CA ASN A 108 17.53 -7.68 2.53
C ASN A 108 16.64 -8.85 2.96
N LEU A 109 15.37 -8.83 2.53
CA LEU A 109 14.47 -9.96 2.71
C LEU A 109 15.01 -11.18 1.98
N MET A 110 15.22 -12.26 2.69
CA MET A 110 15.58 -13.56 2.13
C MET A 110 14.53 -14.61 2.48
N GLN A 111 14.15 -15.39 1.49
CA GLN A 111 13.39 -16.62 1.66
C GLN A 111 14.10 -17.74 0.92
N ASP A 112 14.57 -18.73 1.63
CA ASP A 112 15.42 -19.80 1.12
C ASP A 112 16.67 -19.24 0.39
N THR A 113 16.67 -19.32 -0.94
CA THR A 113 17.76 -18.83 -1.82
C THR A 113 17.41 -17.54 -2.53
N THR A 114 16.20 -17.02 -2.34
CA THR A 114 15.72 -15.79 -2.98
C THR A 114 15.97 -14.58 -2.09
N ARG A 115 16.64 -13.56 -2.62
CA ARG A 115 16.86 -12.28 -1.93
C ARG A 115 16.19 -11.14 -2.66
N ILE A 116 15.53 -10.28 -1.90
CA ILE A 116 15.06 -8.95 -2.30
C ILE A 116 15.81 -7.93 -1.46
N ASP A 117 16.48 -6.97 -2.10
CA ASP A 117 17.34 -6.03 -1.36
C ASP A 117 16.54 -4.97 -0.62
N THR A 118 15.48 -4.44 -1.25
CA THR A 118 14.67 -3.39 -0.67
C THR A 118 13.23 -3.52 -1.11
N ILE A 119 12.31 -3.38 -0.15
CA ILE A 119 10.89 -3.17 -0.38
C ILE A 119 10.51 -1.90 0.35
N CYS A 120 10.03 -0.88 -0.39
CA CYS A 120 9.52 0.38 0.18
C CYS A 120 8.04 0.51 -0.13
N LEU A 121 7.26 1.00 0.82
CA LEU A 121 5.86 1.37 0.65
C LEU A 121 5.63 2.73 1.29
N ILE A 122 5.17 3.69 0.52
CA ILE A 122 4.71 4.98 1.01
C ILE A 122 3.23 5.13 0.70
N VAL A 123 2.44 5.47 1.72
CA VAL A 123 1.03 5.84 1.55
C VAL A 123 0.81 7.19 2.19
N ARG A 124 0.14 8.10 1.48
CA ARG A 124 -0.19 9.42 2.01
C ARG A 124 -1.57 9.87 1.58
N GLN A 125 -2.25 10.50 2.50
CA GLN A 125 -3.53 11.13 2.25
C GLN A 125 -3.31 12.59 1.82
N ASP A 126 -3.94 12.97 0.72
CA ASP A 126 -4.10 14.38 0.35
C ASP A 126 -5.58 14.82 0.52
N SER A 127 -5.93 15.98 0.00
CA SER A 127 -7.30 16.51 0.07
C SER A 127 -8.33 15.70 -0.73
N LEU A 128 -7.90 14.83 -1.63
CA LEU A 128 -8.75 14.08 -2.56
C LEU A 128 -8.79 12.58 -2.30
N GLY A 129 -7.93 12.03 -1.43
CA GLY A 129 -7.89 10.59 -1.11
C GLY A 129 -6.49 10.10 -0.74
N LEU A 130 -6.15 8.87 -1.14
CA LEU A 130 -4.84 8.27 -0.90
C LEU A 130 -3.99 8.23 -2.16
N LEU A 131 -2.69 8.42 -1.98
CA LEU A 131 -1.62 8.15 -2.92
C LEU A 131 -0.79 7.02 -2.36
N TYR A 132 -0.43 6.04 -3.17
CA TYR A 132 0.49 4.97 -2.77
C TYR A 132 1.61 4.79 -3.79
N ASP A 133 2.79 4.49 -3.25
CA ASP A 133 4.01 4.24 -4.00
C ASP A 133 4.73 3.06 -3.37
N THR A 134 4.92 2.01 -4.14
CA THR A 134 5.65 0.80 -3.72
C THR A 134 6.80 0.55 -4.66
N LYS A 135 7.97 0.28 -4.11
CA LYS A 135 9.16 -0.05 -4.89
C LYS A 135 9.84 -1.29 -4.35
N VAL A 136 10.16 -2.20 -5.26
CA VAL A 136 10.92 -3.42 -4.97
C VAL A 136 12.21 -3.38 -5.79
N ILE A 137 13.34 -3.49 -5.11
CA ILE A 137 14.66 -3.49 -5.73
C ILE A 137 15.36 -4.81 -5.42
N LYS A 138 15.90 -5.43 -6.45
CA LYS A 138 16.72 -6.61 -6.36
C LYS A 138 17.98 -6.42 -7.17
N THR A 139 19.12 -6.50 -6.52
CA THR A 139 20.44 -6.51 -7.17
C THR A 139 20.84 -7.94 -7.53
N LYS A 140 21.95 -8.10 -8.23
CA LYS A 140 22.46 -9.42 -8.59
C LYS A 140 22.85 -10.21 -7.34
N TYR A 141 22.26 -11.39 -7.19
CA TYR A 141 22.59 -12.30 -6.08
C TYR A 141 22.62 -13.75 -6.58
N ARG A 142 23.78 -14.41 -6.49
CA ARG A 142 23.99 -15.77 -7.00
C ARG A 142 23.54 -15.89 -8.47
N LYS A 143 22.58 -16.81 -8.75
CA LYS A 143 21.99 -17.01 -10.09
C LYS A 143 20.78 -16.11 -10.38
N GLN A 144 20.35 -15.29 -9.42
CA GLN A 144 19.17 -14.44 -9.57
C GLN A 144 19.52 -13.18 -10.36
N GLN A 145 18.67 -12.83 -11.31
CA GLN A 145 18.82 -11.61 -12.09
C GLN A 145 18.31 -10.39 -11.30
N PRO A 146 18.99 -9.24 -11.43
CA PRO A 146 18.53 -8.00 -10.82
C PRO A 146 17.27 -7.48 -11.52
N PHE A 147 16.46 -6.72 -10.77
CA PHE A 147 15.31 -6.00 -11.30
C PHE A 147 14.90 -4.85 -10.38
N THR A 148 14.11 -3.94 -10.92
CA THR A 148 13.33 -2.96 -10.16
C THR A 148 11.86 -3.10 -10.59
N ALA A 149 10.97 -3.16 -9.61
CA ALA A 149 9.53 -3.08 -9.84
C ALA A 149 8.94 -1.94 -9.03
N SER A 150 7.94 -1.24 -9.55
CA SER A 150 7.20 -0.20 -8.85
C SER A 150 5.71 -0.30 -9.12
N LEU A 151 4.91 0.01 -8.11
CA LEU A 151 3.46 0.13 -8.20
C LEU A 151 3.07 1.49 -7.62
N LEU A 152 2.56 2.35 -8.46
CA LEU A 152 2.10 3.69 -8.12
C LEU A 152 0.59 3.79 -8.32
N GLY A 153 -0.12 4.53 -7.48
CA GLY A 153 -1.52 4.75 -7.76
C GLY A 153 -2.22 5.69 -6.80
N LYS A 154 -3.51 5.82 -7.04
CA LYS A 154 -4.41 6.73 -6.31
C LYS A 154 -5.71 6.03 -5.99
N LEU A 155 -6.22 6.28 -4.80
CA LEU A 155 -7.55 5.91 -4.38
C LEU A 155 -8.35 7.19 -4.13
N ARG A 156 -9.39 7.39 -4.93
CA ARG A 156 -10.30 8.54 -4.88
C ARG A 156 -11.74 8.07 -4.69
N ASN A 157 -12.63 8.97 -4.35
CA ASN A 157 -14.06 8.65 -4.24
C ASN A 157 -14.74 8.33 -5.59
N THR A 158 -14.11 8.69 -6.71
CA THR A 158 -14.64 8.47 -8.06
C THR A 158 -13.85 7.46 -8.87
N PHE A 159 -12.61 7.19 -8.49
CA PHE A 159 -11.77 6.22 -9.20
C PHE A 159 -10.65 5.64 -8.33
N VAL A 160 -10.17 4.49 -8.76
CA VAL A 160 -8.90 3.89 -8.31
C VAL A 160 -8.02 3.69 -9.53
N ASP A 161 -6.77 4.12 -9.47
CA ASP A 161 -5.78 3.80 -10.49
C ASP A 161 -4.54 3.12 -9.90
N ALA A 162 -3.88 2.33 -10.74
CA ALA A 162 -2.61 1.69 -10.44
C ALA A 162 -1.75 1.61 -11.70
N LYS A 163 -0.47 1.91 -11.58
CA LYS A 163 0.54 1.76 -12.62
C LYS A 163 1.65 0.84 -12.12
N LEU A 164 1.83 -0.27 -12.82
CA LEU A 164 2.91 -1.23 -12.59
C LEU A 164 4.03 -1.00 -13.62
N GLU A 165 5.25 -0.90 -13.14
CA GLU A 165 6.46 -0.86 -13.96
C GLU A 165 7.47 -1.88 -13.45
N TYR A 166 8.04 -2.66 -14.36
CA TYR A 166 9.11 -3.62 -14.09
C TYR A 166 10.24 -3.39 -15.08
N THR A 167 11.47 -3.29 -14.56
CA THR A 167 12.68 -3.10 -15.34
C THR A 167 13.71 -4.14 -14.94
N ASP A 168 14.30 -4.81 -15.89
CA ASP A 168 15.36 -5.81 -15.65
C ASP A 168 16.70 -5.15 -15.27
N GLY A 169 17.69 -5.98 -14.95
CA GLY A 169 19.02 -5.52 -14.54
C GLY A 169 19.84 -4.85 -15.64
N GLN A 170 19.38 -4.84 -16.87
CA GLN A 170 19.99 -4.13 -18.00
C GLN A 170 19.30 -2.79 -18.27
N GLY A 171 18.30 -2.44 -17.48
CA GLY A 171 17.50 -1.23 -17.65
C GLY A 171 16.41 -1.35 -18.70
N LYS A 172 16.13 -2.58 -19.19
CA LYS A 172 15.05 -2.80 -20.16
C LYS A 172 13.71 -2.98 -19.47
N THR A 173 12.71 -2.20 -19.88
CA THR A 173 11.35 -2.30 -19.35
C THR A 173 10.70 -3.59 -19.85
N GLY A 174 10.31 -4.45 -18.91
CA GLY A 174 9.60 -5.70 -19.17
C GLY A 174 8.10 -5.60 -18.99
N ILE A 175 7.65 -4.72 -18.07
CA ILE A 175 6.24 -4.39 -17.85
C ILE A 175 6.11 -2.89 -17.70
N ARG A 176 5.13 -2.29 -18.37
CA ARG A 176 4.63 -0.94 -18.15
C ARG A 176 3.15 -0.94 -18.51
N LEU A 177 2.34 -1.06 -17.48
CA LEU A 177 0.89 -1.16 -17.61
C LEU A 177 0.23 -0.43 -16.46
N GLY A 178 -0.82 0.29 -16.73
CA GLY A 178 -1.70 0.87 -15.76
C GLY A 178 -3.14 0.45 -15.98
N ALA A 179 -3.90 0.49 -14.90
CA ALA A 179 -5.34 0.28 -14.90
C ALA A 179 -6.00 1.36 -14.06
N ARG A 180 -7.13 1.85 -14.54
CA ARG A 180 -7.98 2.78 -13.82
C ARG A 180 -9.40 2.26 -13.80
N VAL A 181 -9.99 2.24 -12.63
CA VAL A 181 -11.40 1.89 -12.43
C VAL A 181 -12.13 3.15 -12.02
N ASP A 182 -13.03 3.62 -12.85
CA ASP A 182 -13.92 4.76 -12.58
C ASP A 182 -15.29 4.28 -12.14
N LYS A 183 -15.91 5.00 -11.20
CA LYS A 183 -17.30 4.81 -10.80
C LYS A 183 -18.19 5.56 -11.78
N GLU A 184 -19.07 4.84 -12.46
CA GLU A 184 -20.11 5.40 -13.34
C GLU A 184 -21.52 5.16 -12.77
N LYS A 185 -22.53 5.78 -13.36
CA LYS A 185 -23.94 5.58 -12.94
C LYS A 185 -24.40 4.14 -13.09
N GLU A 186 -23.86 3.43 -14.09
CA GLU A 186 -24.28 2.08 -14.46
C GLU A 186 -23.37 0.99 -13.91
N GLY A 187 -22.27 1.32 -13.22
CA GLY A 187 -21.33 0.34 -12.70
C GLY A 187 -19.90 0.85 -12.58
N LEU A 188 -18.95 -0.04 -12.79
CA LEU A 188 -17.52 0.25 -12.75
C LEU A 188 -16.92 0.12 -14.15
N ARG A 189 -16.21 1.15 -14.59
CA ARG A 189 -15.49 1.15 -15.85
C ARG A 189 -14.00 1.00 -15.63
N LEU A 190 -13.43 -0.09 -16.12
CA LEU A 190 -11.99 -0.31 -16.15
C LEU A 190 -11.42 0.20 -17.45
N HIS A 191 -10.39 1.02 -17.39
CA HIS A 191 -9.60 1.50 -18.51
C HIS A 191 -8.13 1.11 -18.32
N LEU A 192 -7.46 0.63 -19.39
CA LEU A 192 -6.04 0.31 -19.40
C LEU A 192 -5.23 1.44 -20.06
N PHE A 193 -4.05 1.72 -19.54
CA PHE A 193 -3.11 2.73 -20.05
C PHE A 193 -1.63 2.30 -19.86
N PRO A 194 -0.65 2.90 -20.56
CA PRO A 194 -0.78 3.83 -21.68
C PRO A 194 -1.31 3.12 -22.95
N GLU A 195 -1.49 3.86 -24.03
CA GLU A 195 -1.88 3.32 -25.35
C GLU A 195 -0.86 2.32 -25.92
N ASP A 196 0.40 2.42 -25.48
CA ASP A 196 1.51 1.54 -25.82
C ASP A 196 2.05 0.79 -24.61
N PRO A 197 1.26 -0.08 -23.93
CA PRO A 197 1.73 -0.83 -22.79
C PRO A 197 2.85 -1.80 -23.18
N ILE A 198 3.71 -2.10 -22.21
CA ILE A 198 4.76 -3.09 -22.35
C ILE A 198 4.41 -4.29 -21.49
N LEU A 199 4.36 -5.48 -22.09
CA LEU A 199 4.18 -6.76 -21.40
C LEU A 199 5.21 -7.76 -21.93
N ALA A 200 5.89 -8.47 -21.03
CA ALA A 200 6.92 -9.44 -21.36
C ALA A 200 7.96 -8.90 -22.37
N PHE A 201 8.43 -7.65 -22.15
CA PHE A 201 9.41 -6.93 -22.99
C PHE A 201 8.95 -6.61 -24.42
N ARG A 202 7.64 -6.67 -24.67
CA ARG A 202 7.03 -6.35 -25.97
C ARG A 202 6.02 -5.23 -25.80
N THR A 203 6.04 -4.28 -26.71
CA THR A 203 5.05 -3.20 -26.78
C THR A 203 3.82 -3.71 -27.52
N PHE A 204 2.66 -3.44 -26.97
CA PHE A 204 1.35 -3.69 -27.55
C PHE A 204 0.70 -2.35 -27.90
N LYS A 205 -0.35 -2.39 -28.68
CA LYS A 205 -1.21 -1.24 -28.94
C LYS A 205 -2.57 -1.52 -28.32
N LEU A 206 -3.02 -0.59 -27.50
CA LEU A 206 -4.40 -0.58 -27.01
C LEU A 206 -5.22 0.44 -27.80
N ASN A 207 -6.50 0.19 -27.89
CA ASN A 207 -7.43 1.20 -28.37
C ASN A 207 -7.41 2.39 -27.39
N THR A 208 -7.40 3.62 -27.88
CA THR A 208 -7.37 4.85 -27.07
C THR A 208 -8.56 4.91 -26.10
N ASP A 209 -9.71 4.46 -26.55
CA ASP A 209 -10.98 4.47 -25.81
C ASP A 209 -11.31 3.10 -25.19
N ASN A 210 -10.28 2.24 -24.99
CA ASN A 210 -10.48 0.90 -24.43
C ASN A 210 -11.20 0.95 -23.08
N TYR A 211 -12.12 0.01 -22.86
CA TYR A 211 -12.76 -0.14 -21.58
C TYR A 211 -13.35 -1.53 -21.36
N ILE A 212 -13.52 -1.87 -20.08
CA ILE A 212 -14.38 -2.97 -19.63
C ILE A 212 -15.39 -2.34 -18.66
N LEU A 213 -16.68 -2.41 -19.01
CA LEU A 213 -17.76 -1.92 -18.17
C LEU A 213 -18.41 -3.10 -17.45
N TYR A 214 -18.28 -3.10 -16.12
CA TYR A 214 -18.89 -4.07 -15.23
C TYR A 214 -20.14 -3.47 -14.57
N ARG A 215 -21.32 -3.91 -14.98
CA ARG A 215 -22.60 -3.49 -14.39
C ARG A 215 -23.06 -4.45 -13.29
N ASN A 216 -22.94 -5.77 -13.56
CA ASN A 216 -23.18 -6.85 -12.61
C ASN A 216 -22.57 -8.15 -13.17
N ILE A 217 -22.65 -9.27 -12.40
CA ILE A 217 -22.05 -10.57 -12.80
C ILE A 217 -22.52 -11.08 -14.18
N LYS A 218 -23.70 -10.63 -14.67
CA LYS A 218 -24.29 -11.09 -15.93
C LYS A 218 -24.16 -10.06 -17.07
N ASP A 219 -23.67 -8.85 -16.79
CA ASP A 219 -23.61 -7.77 -17.78
C ASP A 219 -22.24 -7.11 -17.76
N ILE A 220 -21.37 -7.57 -18.69
CA ILE A 220 -20.02 -7.05 -18.91
C ILE A 220 -19.93 -6.64 -20.38
N ALA A 221 -19.60 -5.38 -20.64
CA ALA A 221 -19.29 -4.87 -21.97
C ALA A 221 -17.80 -4.50 -22.04
N ALA A 222 -17.15 -4.81 -23.16
CA ALA A 222 -15.73 -4.51 -23.35
C ALA A 222 -15.45 -4.01 -24.77
N ASP A 223 -14.54 -3.03 -24.86
CA ASP A 223 -13.86 -2.59 -26.09
C ASP A 223 -12.37 -2.43 -25.74
N VAL A 224 -11.49 -3.25 -26.36
CA VAL A 224 -10.06 -3.35 -25.96
C VAL A 224 -9.14 -3.17 -27.16
#